data_b131dc8e1a2a7128c16f58fa9abc22ca
#
_entry.id   b131dc8e1a2a7128c16f58fa9abc22ca
#
_cell.length_a   1.000
_cell.length_b   1.000
_cell.length_c   1.000
_cell.angle_alpha   90.00
_cell.angle_beta   90.00
_cell.angle_gamma   90.00
#
_symmetry.space_group_name_H-M   'P 1'
#
loop_
_entity.id
_entity.type
_entity.pdbx_description
1 polymer ?
#
loop_
_entity_poly.entity_id
_entity_poly.type
_entity_poly.pdbx_seq_one_letter_code
_entity_poly.pdbx_strand_id
1 'polypeptide(L)'
;MKSDLPKPLHEVCGTSMVMHVVQSLESIPLTATVVVVGHRASEVSAHVQQHAPDWARIRFATQHEQNGTGDAAAVGLTGLTADDFANATAVLVMPGDTPLLTSHTINRLLTEHTATKNAATVLTAVLDDPTGSGRIVRDTDGNVVRIVEHRDASPDELNIHEINTGIYLFELDVFGPALRQIGTNNSQSEYYLTDVVAVLASTGHCVGSVIAPASETAGVNDPQQLAEAEQEMLRRIAAR
;
A
#
# COMPACT_ATOMS: atom_id res chain seq x y z
N MET A 1 -15.52 -9.02 4.35
CA MET A 1 -16.90 -9.14 3.78
C MET A 1 -17.26 -10.62 3.70
N LYS A 2 -18.46 -11.03 4.16
CA LYS A 2 -18.95 -12.39 3.95
C LYS A 2 -19.63 -12.42 2.58
N SER A 3 -18.86 -12.66 1.52
CA SER A 3 -19.32 -12.66 0.14
C SER A 3 -18.54 -13.71 -0.65
N ASP A 4 -19.18 -14.30 -1.66
CA ASP A 4 -18.53 -15.21 -2.61
C ASP A 4 -17.65 -14.45 -3.62
N LEU A 5 -17.77 -13.11 -3.68
CA LEU A 5 -16.92 -12.28 -4.54
C LEU A 5 -15.59 -11.99 -3.82
N PRO A 6 -14.43 -12.12 -4.49
CA PRO A 6 -13.15 -11.68 -3.95
C PRO A 6 -13.19 -10.22 -3.51
N LYS A 7 -12.59 -9.91 -2.34
CA LYS A 7 -12.61 -8.56 -1.76
C LYS A 7 -12.27 -7.46 -2.76
N PRO A 8 -11.18 -7.54 -3.56
CA PRO A 8 -10.81 -6.48 -4.50
C PRO A 8 -11.79 -6.26 -5.66
N LEU A 9 -12.70 -7.22 -5.90
CA LEU A 9 -13.69 -7.15 -6.98
C LEU A 9 -15.01 -6.51 -6.57
N HIS A 10 -15.22 -6.19 -5.29
CA HIS A 10 -16.39 -5.40 -4.89
C HIS A 10 -16.32 -4.01 -5.52
N GLU A 11 -17.50 -3.52 -5.94
CA GLU A 11 -17.60 -2.28 -6.72
C GLU A 11 -17.91 -1.07 -5.84
N VAL A 12 -17.35 0.05 -6.23
CA VAL A 12 -17.67 1.40 -5.78
C VAL A 12 -18.09 2.19 -7.02
N CYS A 13 -19.30 2.68 -7.07
CA CYS A 13 -19.86 3.39 -8.24
C CYS A 13 -19.69 2.62 -9.56
N GLY A 14 -19.90 1.29 -9.55
CA GLY A 14 -19.85 0.45 -10.75
C GLY A 14 -18.44 0.08 -11.25
N THR A 15 -17.41 0.40 -10.50
CA THR A 15 -16.01 0.01 -10.80
C THR A 15 -15.44 -0.76 -9.61
N SER A 16 -14.75 -1.88 -9.86
CA SER A 16 -14.16 -2.67 -8.79
C SER A 16 -13.06 -1.91 -8.04
N MET A 17 -12.89 -2.19 -6.74
CA MET A 17 -11.91 -1.49 -5.90
C MET A 17 -10.50 -1.58 -6.48
N VAL A 18 -10.08 -2.76 -6.96
CA VAL A 18 -8.77 -2.93 -7.58
C VAL A 18 -8.61 -2.07 -8.84
N MET A 19 -9.67 -1.87 -9.61
CA MET A 19 -9.62 -1.01 -10.80
C MET A 19 -9.58 0.47 -10.45
N HIS A 20 -10.20 0.92 -9.36
CA HIS A 20 -9.99 2.27 -8.84
C HIS A 20 -8.52 2.50 -8.45
N VAL A 21 -7.89 1.51 -7.78
CA VAL A 21 -6.46 1.57 -7.44
C VAL A 21 -5.61 1.65 -8.71
N VAL A 22 -5.87 0.82 -9.72
CA VAL A 22 -5.16 0.90 -11.01
C VAL A 22 -5.36 2.27 -11.66
N GLN A 23 -6.59 2.79 -11.71
CA GLN A 23 -6.89 4.10 -12.31
C GLN A 23 -6.20 5.26 -11.60
N SER A 24 -5.96 5.16 -10.28
CA SER A 24 -5.22 6.19 -9.56
C SER A 24 -3.76 6.34 -10.02
N LEU A 25 -3.24 5.38 -10.79
CA LEU A 25 -1.89 5.38 -11.36
C LEU A 25 -1.79 6.04 -12.75
N GLU A 26 -2.89 6.50 -13.36
CA GLU A 26 -2.93 6.98 -14.74
C GLU A 26 -1.88 8.05 -15.07
N SER A 27 -1.60 8.95 -14.14
CA SER A 27 -0.62 10.04 -14.35
C SER A 27 0.79 9.70 -13.84
N ILE A 28 1.03 8.47 -13.41
CA ILE A 28 2.30 8.03 -12.84
C ILE A 28 3.16 7.39 -13.93
N PRO A 29 4.45 7.77 -14.07
CA PRO A 29 5.34 7.14 -15.05
C PRO A 29 5.71 5.72 -14.62
N LEU A 30 4.97 4.73 -15.11
CA LEU A 30 5.15 3.31 -14.75
C LEU A 30 5.99 2.56 -15.79
N THR A 31 6.94 1.75 -15.33
CA THR A 31 7.60 0.72 -16.14
C THR A 31 6.77 -0.56 -16.18
N ALA A 32 6.18 -0.97 -15.07
CA ALA A 32 5.28 -2.11 -14.94
C ALA A 32 4.38 -1.95 -13.71
N THR A 33 3.23 -2.63 -13.71
CA THR A 33 2.38 -2.83 -12.54
C THR A 33 2.23 -4.32 -12.29
N VAL A 34 2.68 -4.80 -11.13
CA VAL A 34 2.53 -6.20 -10.73
C VAL A 34 1.39 -6.31 -9.73
N VAL A 35 0.32 -6.97 -10.13
CA VAL A 35 -0.82 -7.30 -9.25
C VAL A 35 -0.53 -8.62 -8.56
N VAL A 36 -0.28 -8.56 -7.25
CA VAL A 36 -0.09 -9.77 -6.43
C VAL A 36 -1.45 -10.35 -6.10
N VAL A 37 -1.67 -11.58 -6.51
CA VAL A 37 -2.94 -12.30 -6.30
C VAL A 37 -2.70 -13.54 -5.43
N GLY A 38 -3.68 -13.90 -4.61
CA GLY A 38 -3.62 -15.05 -3.72
C GLY A 38 -4.93 -15.84 -3.77
N HIS A 39 -5.78 -15.66 -2.78
CA HIS A 39 -7.09 -16.33 -2.75
C HIS A 39 -7.92 -15.98 -3.99
N ARG A 40 -8.43 -17.01 -4.69
CA ARG A 40 -9.19 -16.88 -5.96
C ARG A 40 -8.43 -16.09 -7.04
N ALA A 41 -7.13 -16.31 -7.14
CA ALA A 41 -6.22 -15.61 -8.03
C ALA A 41 -6.73 -15.52 -9.48
N SER A 42 -7.28 -16.62 -10.01
CA SER A 42 -7.77 -16.69 -11.40
C SER A 42 -8.89 -15.69 -11.69
N GLU A 43 -9.81 -15.47 -10.73
CA GLU A 43 -10.94 -14.56 -10.91
C GLU A 43 -10.48 -13.10 -10.88
N VAL A 44 -9.61 -12.76 -9.90
CA VAL A 44 -9.05 -11.41 -9.81
C VAL A 44 -8.20 -11.10 -11.05
N SER A 45 -7.34 -12.04 -11.45
CA SER A 45 -6.50 -11.85 -12.63
C SER A 45 -7.31 -11.68 -13.91
N ALA A 46 -8.34 -12.52 -14.13
CA ALA A 46 -9.21 -12.42 -15.31
C ALA A 46 -9.94 -11.08 -15.36
N HIS A 47 -10.47 -10.62 -14.21
CA HIS A 47 -11.16 -9.34 -14.11
C HIS A 47 -10.22 -8.18 -14.43
N VAL A 48 -9.04 -8.12 -13.79
CA VAL A 48 -8.06 -7.06 -14.02
C VAL A 48 -7.56 -7.09 -15.48
N GLN A 49 -7.25 -8.29 -16.03
CA GLN A 49 -6.82 -8.44 -17.43
C GLN A 49 -7.85 -7.91 -18.41
N GLN A 50 -9.14 -8.08 -18.11
CA GLN A 50 -10.24 -7.64 -18.97
C GLN A 50 -10.48 -6.13 -18.92
N HIS A 51 -10.22 -5.47 -17.80
CA HIS A 51 -10.63 -4.08 -17.56
C HIS A 51 -9.47 -3.09 -17.43
N ALA A 52 -8.23 -3.58 -17.26
CA ALA A 52 -7.08 -2.70 -17.13
C ALA A 52 -6.74 -2.04 -18.47
N PRO A 53 -6.46 -0.73 -18.48
CA PRO A 53 -5.99 -0.05 -19.68
C PRO A 53 -4.55 -0.44 -20.02
N ASP A 54 -4.19 -0.38 -21.30
CA ASP A 54 -2.86 -0.79 -21.80
C ASP A 54 -1.70 -0.04 -21.13
N TRP A 55 -1.90 1.22 -20.77
CA TRP A 55 -0.87 2.02 -20.11
C TRP A 55 -0.48 1.47 -18.72
N ALA A 56 -1.37 0.72 -18.05
CA ALA A 56 -1.11 0.17 -16.74
C ALA A 56 -0.06 -0.97 -16.75
N ARG A 57 0.25 -1.55 -17.91
CA ARG A 57 1.31 -2.57 -18.11
C ARG A 57 1.22 -3.70 -17.09
N ILE A 58 0.00 -4.24 -16.91
CA ILE A 58 -0.32 -5.23 -15.87
C ILE A 58 0.42 -6.54 -16.09
N ARG A 59 1.00 -7.04 -15.01
CA ARG A 59 1.49 -8.40 -14.83
C ARG A 59 0.93 -8.98 -13.55
N PHE A 60 1.00 -10.28 -13.38
CA PHE A 60 0.51 -10.95 -12.18
C PHE A 60 1.63 -11.77 -11.54
N ALA A 61 1.63 -11.77 -10.19
CA ALA A 61 2.44 -12.66 -9.39
C ALA A 61 1.52 -13.35 -8.37
N THR A 62 1.69 -14.66 -8.18
CA THR A 62 0.79 -15.44 -7.30
C THR A 62 1.45 -15.71 -5.97
N GLN A 63 0.87 -15.19 -4.89
CA GLN A 63 1.21 -15.55 -3.52
C GLN A 63 0.43 -16.83 -3.17
N HIS A 64 1.10 -17.96 -3.12
CA HIS A 64 0.46 -19.26 -2.88
C HIS A 64 0.05 -19.43 -1.43
N GLU A 65 0.85 -18.93 -0.49
CA GLU A 65 0.59 -18.93 0.94
C GLU A 65 0.54 -17.50 1.45
N GLN A 66 -0.51 -17.12 2.18
CA GLN A 66 -0.67 -15.78 2.73
C GLN A 66 0.19 -15.60 3.98
N ASN A 67 1.50 -15.50 3.80
CA ASN A 67 2.48 -15.35 4.89
C ASN A 67 2.67 -13.88 5.32
N GLY A 68 1.77 -12.98 4.94
CA GLY A 68 1.78 -11.57 5.31
C GLY A 68 2.10 -10.63 4.15
N THR A 69 2.07 -9.32 4.45
CA THR A 69 2.22 -8.25 3.46
C THR A 69 3.66 -8.09 2.94
N GLY A 70 4.65 -8.42 3.77
CA GLY A 70 6.06 -8.44 3.34
C GLY A 70 6.35 -9.57 2.36
N ASP A 71 5.78 -10.76 2.59
CA ASP A 71 5.86 -11.88 1.65
C ASP A 71 5.15 -11.54 0.33
N ALA A 72 3.97 -10.92 0.38
CA ALA A 72 3.28 -10.44 -0.82
C ALA A 72 4.14 -9.46 -1.63
N ALA A 73 4.81 -8.52 -0.96
CA ALA A 73 5.71 -7.58 -1.62
C ALA A 73 6.92 -8.28 -2.26
N ALA A 74 7.51 -9.27 -1.57
CA ALA A 74 8.61 -10.08 -2.12
C ALA A 74 8.16 -10.88 -3.35
N VAL A 75 6.97 -11.48 -3.32
CA VAL A 75 6.35 -12.16 -4.48
C VAL A 75 6.13 -11.15 -5.61
N GLY A 76 5.66 -9.93 -5.30
CA GLY A 76 5.48 -8.87 -6.28
C GLY A 76 6.76 -8.53 -7.04
N LEU A 77 7.89 -8.46 -6.37
CA LEU A 77 9.18 -8.21 -7.00
C LEU A 77 9.58 -9.29 -8.01
N THR A 78 9.13 -10.54 -7.84
CA THR A 78 9.41 -11.62 -8.81
C THR A 78 8.68 -11.44 -10.13
N GLY A 79 7.64 -10.60 -10.18
CA GLY A 79 6.92 -10.23 -11.40
C GLY A 79 7.64 -9.18 -12.25
N LEU A 80 8.73 -8.58 -11.75
CA LEU A 80 9.56 -7.62 -12.46
C LEU A 80 10.63 -8.33 -13.30
N THR A 81 10.92 -7.78 -14.47
CA THR A 81 11.99 -8.26 -15.36
C THR A 81 13.29 -7.53 -15.09
N ALA A 82 14.39 -8.02 -15.65
CA ALA A 82 15.67 -7.32 -15.61
C ALA A 82 15.60 -5.92 -16.25
N ASP A 83 14.76 -5.75 -17.28
CA ASP A 83 14.54 -4.45 -17.93
C ASP A 83 13.80 -3.48 -17.01
N ASP A 84 12.83 -3.95 -16.23
CA ASP A 84 12.16 -3.11 -15.22
C ASP A 84 13.16 -2.64 -14.15
N PHE A 85 13.99 -3.55 -13.65
CA PHE A 85 15.05 -3.20 -12.68
C PHE A 85 16.08 -2.22 -13.25
N ALA A 86 16.33 -2.25 -14.54
CA ALA A 86 17.26 -1.31 -15.20
C ALA A 86 16.65 0.08 -15.44
N ASN A 87 15.32 0.19 -15.53
CA ASN A 87 14.61 1.40 -15.91
C ASN A 87 13.77 2.03 -14.79
N ALA A 88 13.58 1.34 -13.66
CA ALA A 88 12.91 1.88 -12.48
C ALA A 88 13.90 2.16 -11.36
N THR A 89 13.68 3.25 -10.62
CA THR A 89 14.46 3.59 -9.42
C THR A 89 13.72 3.24 -8.14
N ALA A 90 12.39 3.22 -8.19
CA ALA A 90 11.55 3.02 -7.01
C ALA A 90 10.38 2.06 -7.27
N VAL A 91 9.88 1.47 -6.20
CA VAL A 91 8.68 0.62 -6.17
C VAL A 91 7.61 1.29 -5.32
N LEU A 92 6.46 1.55 -5.93
CA LEU A 92 5.24 1.96 -5.23
C LEU A 92 4.47 0.69 -4.82
N VAL A 93 4.29 0.48 -3.53
CA VAL A 93 3.48 -0.61 -2.98
C VAL A 93 2.16 -0.04 -2.47
N MET A 94 1.05 -0.67 -2.89
CA MET A 94 -0.30 -0.21 -2.55
C MET A 94 -1.22 -1.41 -2.26
N PRO A 95 -2.13 -1.29 -1.29
CA PRO A 95 -3.19 -2.28 -1.11
C PRO A 95 -4.24 -2.17 -2.23
N GLY A 96 -4.85 -3.29 -2.61
CA GLY A 96 -5.88 -3.35 -3.67
C GLY A 96 -7.30 -2.99 -3.22
N ASP A 97 -7.47 -2.44 -2.03
CA ASP A 97 -8.75 -2.16 -1.38
C ASP A 97 -8.89 -0.71 -0.87
N THR A 98 -8.10 0.22 -1.45
CA THR A 98 -8.15 1.66 -1.17
C THR A 98 -8.69 2.43 -2.38
N PRO A 99 -10.00 2.32 -2.70
CA PRO A 99 -10.57 2.82 -3.95
C PRO A 99 -10.63 4.35 -4.06
N LEU A 100 -10.44 5.05 -2.95
CA LEU A 100 -10.57 6.52 -2.89
C LEU A 100 -9.24 7.26 -3.05
N LEU A 101 -8.12 6.54 -3.18
CA LEU A 101 -6.80 7.15 -3.37
C LEU A 101 -6.75 7.89 -4.72
N THR A 102 -6.17 9.10 -4.71
CA THR A 102 -6.07 9.92 -5.91
C THR A 102 -4.66 9.93 -6.49
N SER A 103 -4.55 10.11 -7.81
CA SER A 103 -3.27 10.34 -8.48
C SER A 103 -2.55 11.58 -7.96
N HIS A 104 -3.28 12.59 -7.49
CA HIS A 104 -2.69 13.78 -6.86
C HIS A 104 -1.89 13.43 -5.60
N THR A 105 -2.47 12.62 -4.71
CA THR A 105 -1.79 12.17 -3.47
C THR A 105 -0.59 11.28 -3.78
N ILE A 106 -0.70 10.39 -4.78
CA ILE A 106 0.44 9.57 -5.24
C ILE A 106 1.57 10.47 -5.79
N ASN A 107 1.25 11.46 -6.61
CA ASN A 107 2.25 12.39 -7.14
C ASN A 107 2.93 13.22 -6.03
N ARG A 108 2.21 13.59 -4.97
CA ARG A 108 2.82 14.24 -3.79
C ARG A 108 3.81 13.31 -3.10
N LEU A 109 3.46 12.02 -2.96
CA LEU A 109 4.35 11.00 -2.38
C LEU A 109 5.64 10.84 -3.22
N LEU A 110 5.50 10.75 -4.54
CA LEU A 110 6.63 10.66 -5.48
C LEU A 110 7.53 11.91 -5.42
N THR A 111 6.91 13.09 -5.39
CA THR A 111 7.63 14.38 -5.33
C THR A 111 8.47 14.47 -4.06
N GLU A 112 7.87 14.16 -2.91
CA GLU A 112 8.54 14.18 -1.61
C GLU A 112 9.69 13.17 -1.57
N HIS A 113 9.44 11.94 -1.99
CA HIS A 113 10.44 10.87 -2.03
C HIS A 113 11.67 11.27 -2.85
N THR A 114 11.44 11.82 -4.04
CA THR A 114 12.51 12.25 -4.94
C THR A 114 13.29 13.45 -4.40
N ALA A 115 12.58 14.44 -3.83
CA ALA A 115 13.18 15.66 -3.30
C ALA A 115 14.05 15.40 -2.08
N THR A 116 13.64 14.48 -1.21
CA THR A 116 14.33 14.18 0.06
C THR A 116 15.33 13.03 -0.07
N LYS A 117 15.30 12.29 -1.20
CA LYS A 117 16.14 11.11 -1.45
C LYS A 117 16.01 10.05 -0.34
N ASN A 118 14.80 9.86 0.13
CA ASN A 118 14.52 8.85 1.14
C ASN A 118 14.68 7.44 0.57
N ALA A 119 15.15 6.51 1.39
CA ALA A 119 15.15 5.08 1.04
C ALA A 119 13.72 4.50 1.04
N ALA A 120 12.85 5.08 1.85
CA ALA A 120 11.41 4.82 1.82
C ALA A 120 10.63 6.10 2.17
N THR A 121 9.44 6.25 1.61
CA THR A 121 8.47 7.28 2.01
C THR A 121 7.12 6.62 2.22
N VAL A 122 6.57 6.79 3.42
CA VAL A 122 5.29 6.20 3.82
C VAL A 122 4.18 7.21 3.60
N LEU A 123 3.08 6.81 2.99
CA LEU A 123 1.86 7.58 3.01
C LEU A 123 1.16 7.35 4.35
N THR A 124 0.93 8.40 5.11
CA THR A 124 0.30 8.35 6.43
C THR A 124 -1.02 9.11 6.45
N ALA A 125 -1.83 8.89 7.46
CA ALA A 125 -3.00 9.70 7.73
C ALA A 125 -3.13 9.93 9.25
N VAL A 126 -3.86 10.97 9.65
CA VAL A 126 -4.20 11.21 11.06
C VAL A 126 -5.67 10.93 11.25
N LEU A 127 -5.99 10.03 12.18
CA LEU A 127 -7.35 9.62 12.50
C LEU A 127 -7.70 9.99 13.94
N ASP A 128 -8.96 10.37 14.16
CA ASP A 128 -9.50 10.56 15.51
C ASP A 128 -9.56 9.23 16.29
N ASP A 129 -9.98 8.15 15.60
CA ASP A 129 -9.91 6.78 16.09
C ASP A 129 -8.99 5.92 15.22
N PRO A 130 -7.75 5.70 15.64
CA PRO A 130 -6.78 4.90 14.88
C PRO A 130 -6.88 3.40 15.16
N THR A 131 -7.91 2.92 15.82
CA THR A 131 -8.10 1.50 16.17
C THR A 131 -7.97 0.59 14.95
N GLY A 132 -7.19 -0.47 15.09
CA GLY A 132 -6.96 -1.47 14.03
C GLY A 132 -5.87 -1.10 13.01
N SER A 133 -5.34 0.13 13.01
CA SER A 133 -4.29 0.57 12.10
C SER A 133 -2.89 0.46 12.72
N GLY A 134 -1.85 0.31 11.91
CA GLY A 134 -0.46 0.45 12.34
C GLY A 134 -0.14 1.90 12.71
N ARG A 135 0.72 2.11 13.70
CA ARG A 135 1.11 3.43 14.22
C ARG A 135 2.47 3.84 13.68
N ILE A 136 2.60 5.10 13.31
CA ILE A 136 3.88 5.68 12.88
C ILE A 136 4.65 6.12 14.12
N VAL A 137 5.78 5.47 14.37
CA VAL A 137 6.66 5.82 15.50
C VAL A 137 7.80 6.69 14.97
N ARG A 138 8.01 7.83 15.64
CA ARG A 138 9.04 8.79 15.28
C ARG A 138 10.10 8.92 16.40
N ASP A 139 11.31 9.27 16.00
CA ASP A 139 12.35 9.68 16.95
C ASP A 139 12.15 11.12 17.45
N THR A 140 13.07 11.59 18.28
CA THR A 140 13.04 12.96 18.83
C THR A 140 13.23 14.06 17.78
N ASP A 141 13.79 13.72 16.62
CA ASP A 141 14.01 14.63 15.50
C ASP A 141 12.84 14.63 14.53
N GLY A 142 11.82 13.77 14.76
CA GLY A 142 10.63 13.65 13.95
C GLY A 142 10.74 12.67 12.77
N ASN A 143 11.85 11.95 12.64
CA ASN A 143 12.01 10.94 11.58
C ASN A 143 11.18 9.70 11.87
N VAL A 144 10.66 9.06 10.83
CA VAL A 144 9.98 7.77 10.95
C VAL A 144 11.02 6.68 11.22
N VAL A 145 10.92 6.03 12.38
CA VAL A 145 11.88 4.97 12.76
C VAL A 145 11.30 3.57 12.70
N ARG A 146 9.99 3.43 12.84
CA ARG A 146 9.28 2.16 12.67
C ARG A 146 7.78 2.37 12.55
N ILE A 147 7.09 1.33 12.12
CA ILE A 147 5.64 1.22 12.15
C ILE A 147 5.32 0.03 13.06
N VAL A 148 4.44 0.22 14.03
CA VAL A 148 3.99 -0.86 14.91
C VAL A 148 2.54 -1.20 14.59
N GLU A 149 2.26 -2.47 14.33
CA GLU A 149 0.90 -2.93 14.07
C GLU A 149 0.05 -2.84 15.36
N HIS A 150 -1.26 -2.58 15.20
CA HIS A 150 -2.16 -2.35 16.34
C HIS A 150 -2.08 -3.45 17.42
N ARG A 151 -1.92 -4.72 17.00
CA ARG A 151 -1.88 -5.87 17.90
C ARG A 151 -0.58 -6.01 18.65
N ASP A 152 0.48 -5.40 18.17
CA ASP A 152 1.83 -5.46 18.73
C ASP A 152 2.22 -4.15 19.44
N ALA A 153 1.34 -3.14 19.38
CA ALA A 153 1.58 -1.82 19.94
C ALA A 153 1.46 -1.82 21.47
N SER A 154 2.40 -1.15 22.15
CA SER A 154 2.32 -0.83 23.57
C SER A 154 1.19 0.15 23.87
N PRO A 155 0.75 0.29 25.15
CA PRO A 155 -0.27 1.26 25.53
C PRO A 155 0.05 2.71 25.12
N ASP A 156 1.31 3.11 25.18
CA ASP A 156 1.74 4.46 24.78
C ASP A 156 1.65 4.63 23.25
N GLU A 157 2.03 3.61 22.48
CA GLU A 157 1.95 3.65 21.03
C GLU A 157 0.51 3.62 20.50
N LEU A 158 -0.41 2.99 21.24
CA LEU A 158 -1.84 3.02 20.89
C LEU A 158 -2.43 4.44 20.92
N ASN A 159 -1.82 5.38 21.65
CA ASN A 159 -2.22 6.79 21.70
C ASN A 159 -1.72 7.62 20.50
N ILE A 160 -0.92 7.05 19.61
CA ILE A 160 -0.48 7.71 18.37
C ILE A 160 -1.65 7.73 17.40
N HIS A 161 -2.01 8.92 16.92
CA HIS A 161 -3.09 9.13 15.94
C HIS A 161 -2.61 9.08 14.49
N GLU A 162 -1.31 9.20 14.22
CA GLU A 162 -0.74 9.04 12.87
C GLU A 162 -0.62 7.55 12.54
N ILE A 163 -1.30 7.16 11.45
CA ILE A 163 -1.43 5.77 11.05
C ILE A 163 -0.70 5.47 9.74
N ASN A 164 -0.30 4.22 9.60
CA ASN A 164 0.14 3.62 8.36
C ASN A 164 -1.06 3.33 7.45
N THR A 165 -0.99 3.78 6.20
CA THR A 165 -2.05 3.53 5.20
C THR A 165 -1.80 2.26 4.37
N GLY A 166 -0.65 1.62 4.52
CA GLY A 166 -0.24 0.50 3.69
C GLY A 166 0.30 0.91 2.31
N ILE A 167 0.52 2.20 2.07
CA ILE A 167 1.03 2.74 0.81
C ILE A 167 2.44 3.28 1.03
N TYR A 168 3.38 2.77 0.23
CA TYR A 168 4.81 3.06 0.38
C TYR A 168 5.46 3.29 -0.96
N LEU A 169 6.46 4.15 -0.98
CA LEU A 169 7.43 4.24 -2.05
C LEU A 169 8.80 3.85 -1.49
N PHE A 170 9.44 2.85 -2.07
CA PHE A 170 10.75 2.36 -1.68
C PHE A 170 11.74 2.55 -2.83
N GLU A 171 12.96 2.98 -2.53
CA GLU A 171 14.07 2.85 -3.47
C GLU A 171 14.30 1.37 -3.80
N LEU A 172 14.36 1.04 -5.09
CA LEU A 172 14.40 -0.35 -5.55
C LEU A 172 15.64 -1.10 -5.07
N ASP A 173 16.80 -0.42 -5.02
CA ASP A 173 18.08 -1.02 -4.63
C ASP A 173 18.12 -1.50 -3.18
N VAL A 174 17.39 -0.84 -2.27
CA VAL A 174 17.37 -1.18 -0.85
C VAL A 174 16.17 -2.03 -0.44
N PHE A 175 15.09 -1.99 -1.22
CA PHE A 175 13.84 -2.67 -0.87
C PHE A 175 13.98 -4.19 -0.80
N GLY A 176 14.52 -4.82 -1.86
CA GLY A 176 14.73 -6.27 -1.88
C GLY A 176 15.68 -6.77 -0.77
N PRO A 177 16.84 -6.12 -0.54
CA PRO A 177 17.69 -6.41 0.61
C PRO A 177 17.00 -6.27 1.96
N ALA A 178 16.17 -5.24 2.18
CA ALA A 178 15.44 -5.04 3.43
C ALA A 178 14.34 -6.09 3.64
N LEU A 179 13.59 -6.46 2.60
CA LEU A 179 12.60 -7.54 2.66
C LEU A 179 13.19 -8.88 3.10
N ARG A 180 14.46 -9.17 2.78
CA ARG A 180 15.12 -10.40 3.23
C ARG A 180 15.51 -10.41 4.72
N GLN A 181 15.41 -9.28 5.39
CA GLN A 181 15.78 -9.14 6.81
C GLN A 181 14.58 -9.14 7.76
N ILE A 182 13.36 -8.98 7.26
CA ILE A 182 12.18 -9.05 8.10
C ILE A 182 11.88 -10.50 8.51
N GLY A 183 11.28 -10.67 9.69
CA GLY A 183 10.96 -11.96 10.27
C GLY A 183 9.47 -12.08 10.57
N THR A 184 9.11 -13.16 11.27
CA THR A 184 7.73 -13.46 11.66
C THR A 184 7.52 -13.41 13.18
N ASN A 185 8.43 -12.75 13.91
CA ASN A 185 8.36 -12.63 15.37
C ASN A 185 7.39 -11.52 15.79
N ASN A 186 6.10 -11.72 15.51
CA ASN A 186 5.01 -10.81 15.81
C ASN A 186 3.74 -11.59 16.17
N SER A 187 2.68 -10.91 16.59
CA SER A 187 1.44 -11.51 17.08
C SER A 187 0.70 -12.38 16.05
N GLN A 188 0.94 -12.20 14.76
CA GLN A 188 0.31 -12.97 13.69
C GLN A 188 1.21 -14.04 13.08
N SER A 189 2.52 -14.06 13.44
CA SER A 189 3.53 -14.94 12.84
C SER A 189 3.63 -14.77 11.32
N GLU A 190 3.51 -13.52 10.83
CA GLU A 190 3.54 -13.15 9.43
C GLU A 190 4.74 -12.24 9.12
N TYR A 191 5.17 -12.20 7.86
CA TYR A 191 6.13 -11.20 7.39
C TYR A 191 5.40 -9.87 7.19
N TYR A 192 5.59 -8.93 8.10
CA TYR A 192 5.00 -7.60 7.99
C TYR A 192 5.83 -6.69 7.09
N LEU A 193 5.19 -6.08 6.09
CA LEU A 193 5.86 -5.07 5.25
C LEU A 193 6.29 -3.85 6.08
N THR A 194 5.56 -3.53 7.13
CA THR A 194 5.87 -2.45 8.07
C THR A 194 7.24 -2.61 8.73
N ASP A 195 7.74 -3.84 8.91
CA ASP A 195 9.06 -4.09 9.49
C ASP A 195 10.22 -3.63 8.59
N VAL A 196 9.99 -3.51 7.29
CA VAL A 196 10.98 -2.97 6.35
C VAL A 196 11.39 -1.54 6.75
N VAL A 197 10.45 -0.75 7.27
CA VAL A 197 10.73 0.62 7.74
C VAL A 197 11.75 0.60 8.89
N ALA A 198 11.57 -0.29 9.86
CA ALA A 198 12.50 -0.43 10.97
C ALA A 198 13.89 -0.94 10.51
N VAL A 199 13.93 -1.88 9.56
CA VAL A 199 15.17 -2.37 8.96
C VAL A 199 15.92 -1.23 8.29
N LEU A 200 15.26 -0.42 7.45
CA LEU A 200 15.88 0.71 6.77
C LEU A 200 16.39 1.76 7.76
N ALA A 201 15.56 2.16 8.73
CA ALA A 201 15.95 3.14 9.75
C ALA A 201 17.15 2.66 10.59
N SER A 202 17.15 1.39 11.02
CA SER A 202 18.23 0.80 11.84
C SER A 202 19.56 0.66 11.07
N THR A 203 19.51 0.61 9.75
CA THR A 203 20.70 0.55 8.87
C THR A 203 21.16 1.93 8.38
N GLY A 204 20.61 3.01 8.95
CA GLY A 204 21.02 4.38 8.69
C GLY A 204 20.41 5.03 7.45
N HIS A 205 19.38 4.41 6.88
CA HIS A 205 18.62 4.99 5.78
C HIS A 205 17.54 5.95 6.29
N CYS A 206 17.34 7.06 5.58
CA CYS A 206 16.25 7.98 5.87
C CYS A 206 14.90 7.42 5.41
N VAL A 207 13.91 7.47 6.30
CA VAL A 207 12.52 7.16 5.98
C VAL A 207 11.68 8.40 6.20
N GLY A 208 11.04 8.88 5.13
CA GLY A 208 10.14 10.02 5.16
C GLY A 208 8.67 9.61 5.22
N SER A 209 7.80 10.61 5.31
CA SER A 209 6.35 10.40 5.24
C SER A 209 5.65 11.57 4.57
N VAL A 210 4.48 11.29 4.00
CA VAL A 210 3.55 12.27 3.47
C VAL A 210 2.19 12.04 4.10
N ILE A 211 1.63 13.04 4.77
CA ILE A 211 0.29 12.95 5.35
C ILE A 211 -0.74 13.18 4.24
N ALA A 212 -1.62 12.21 4.04
CA ALA A 212 -2.75 12.27 3.13
C ALA A 212 -4.07 12.58 3.86
N PRO A 213 -5.09 13.08 3.15
CA PRO A 213 -6.45 13.14 3.70
C PRO A 213 -6.93 11.74 4.09
N ALA A 214 -7.46 11.59 5.30
CA ALA A 214 -7.97 10.30 5.80
C ALA A 214 -9.03 9.71 4.86
N SER A 215 -9.85 10.56 4.23
CA SER A 215 -10.88 10.14 3.26
C SER A 215 -10.32 9.51 1.97
N GLU A 216 -9.02 9.64 1.69
CA GLU A 216 -8.39 9.02 0.52
C GLU A 216 -7.74 7.67 0.83
N THR A 217 -7.43 7.42 2.09
CA THR A 217 -6.58 6.29 2.50
C THR A 217 -7.33 5.18 3.21
N ALA A 218 -8.66 5.34 3.38
CA ALA A 218 -9.50 4.35 4.02
C ALA A 218 -9.55 3.05 3.20
N GLY A 219 -9.06 1.96 3.79
CA GLY A 219 -9.24 0.61 3.24
C GLY A 219 -10.65 0.09 3.50
N VAL A 220 -11.20 -0.63 2.54
CA VAL A 220 -12.56 -1.19 2.62
C VAL A 220 -12.50 -2.66 3.04
N ASN A 221 -12.93 -2.99 4.26
CA ASN A 221 -12.86 -4.33 4.83
C ASN A 221 -14.23 -4.99 5.05
N ASP A 222 -15.28 -4.19 5.13
CA ASP A 222 -16.65 -4.63 5.40
C ASP A 222 -17.69 -3.88 4.55
N PRO A 223 -18.98 -4.30 4.57
CA PRO A 223 -20.01 -3.67 3.77
C PRO A 223 -20.32 -2.22 4.17
N GLN A 224 -20.10 -1.84 5.43
CA GLN A 224 -20.32 -0.48 5.89
C GLN A 224 -19.27 0.45 5.28
N GLN A 225 -17.97 0.07 5.38
CA GLN A 225 -16.87 0.82 4.77
C GLN A 225 -17.00 0.90 3.24
N LEU A 226 -17.56 -0.13 2.60
CA LEU A 226 -17.88 -0.08 1.16
C LEU A 226 -18.93 0.99 0.84
N ALA A 227 -20.01 1.05 1.62
CA ALA A 227 -21.04 2.06 1.44
C ALA A 227 -20.52 3.48 1.72
N GLU A 228 -19.67 3.66 2.72
CA GLU A 228 -19.02 4.94 3.04
C GLU A 228 -18.09 5.37 1.89
N ALA A 229 -17.29 4.46 1.32
CA ALA A 229 -16.46 4.73 0.16
C ALA A 229 -17.29 5.13 -1.07
N GLU A 230 -18.43 4.48 -1.31
CA GLU A 230 -19.33 4.83 -2.40
C GLU A 230 -19.93 6.22 -2.22
N GLN A 231 -20.39 6.57 -1.02
CA GLN A 231 -20.90 7.91 -0.72
C GLN A 231 -19.85 8.99 -0.94
N GLU A 232 -18.61 8.78 -0.48
CA GLU A 232 -17.53 9.74 -0.71
C GLU A 232 -17.19 9.86 -2.21
N MET A 233 -17.19 8.75 -2.97
CA MET A 233 -16.97 8.78 -4.41
C MET A 233 -18.07 9.57 -5.13
N LEU A 234 -19.36 9.35 -4.79
CA LEU A 234 -20.48 10.10 -5.34
C LEU A 234 -20.36 11.60 -5.02
N ARG A 235 -19.98 11.94 -3.78
CA ARG A 235 -19.74 13.33 -3.39
C ARG A 235 -18.65 13.98 -4.25
N ARG A 236 -17.54 13.27 -4.53
CA ARG A 236 -16.45 13.76 -5.39
C ARG A 236 -16.89 13.93 -6.85
N ILE A 237 -17.71 13.01 -7.36
CA ILE A 237 -18.27 13.10 -8.72
C ILE A 237 -19.20 14.31 -8.85
N ALA A 238 -20.05 14.57 -7.86
CA ALA A 238 -20.97 15.69 -7.85
C ALA A 238 -20.28 17.05 -7.67
N ALA A 239 -19.04 17.10 -7.20
CA ALA A 239 -18.27 18.33 -6.97
C ALA A 239 -17.39 18.73 -8.18
N ARG A 240 -17.35 17.92 -9.24
CA ARG A 240 -16.63 18.18 -10.51
C ARG A 240 -17.48 18.96 -11.49
#